data_fb764904c65937ef771e041c18292a94
#
_entry.id   fb764904c65937ef771e041c18292a94
#
_cell.length_a   1.000
_cell.length_b   1.000
_cell.length_c   1.000
_cell.angle_alpha   90.00
_cell.angle_beta   90.00
_cell.angle_gamma   90.00
#
_symmetry.space_group_name_H-M   'P 1'
#
loop_
_entity.id
_entity.type
_entity.pdbx_description
1 polymer ?
#
loop_
_entity_poly.entity_id
_entity_poly.type
_entity_poly.pdbx_seq_one_letter_code
_entity_poly.pdbx_strand_id
1 'polypeptide(L)'
;MQRWPPLRAEAMSEALPSGRAVVLASRNAHKIIEMKRLLEPAGIVVEPLPDDVELPPEDGPTFADNALQKAQTAAADTGRPAIADDSGIEAAALGGAPGVRSARFAGPQATDEQNLEKLVLEAPADSRLRYVCALAYVDPDSGEERVFFGDCRGRLARVRAGSNGFGYDPVFVPDATGDDRTMAELADAEKDAISHRAHAVRALARWLRV
;
A
#
# COMPACT_ATOMS: atom_id res chain seq x y z
N MET A 1 11.09 -37.37 17.42
CA MET A 1 9.92 -36.45 17.32
C MET A 1 9.91 -35.53 18.54
N GLN A 2 10.54 -34.38 18.42
CA GLN A 2 10.52 -33.35 19.48
C GLN A 2 9.28 -32.49 19.30
N ARG A 3 8.40 -32.50 20.30
CA ARG A 3 7.21 -31.63 20.34
C ARG A 3 7.65 -30.25 20.80
N TRP A 4 7.28 -29.22 20.01
CA TRP A 4 7.39 -27.81 20.37
C TRP A 4 6.47 -27.53 21.57
N PRO A 5 6.93 -26.77 22.60
CA PRO A 5 6.08 -26.42 23.72
C PRO A 5 4.98 -25.44 23.30
N PRO A 6 3.77 -25.48 23.89
CA PRO A 6 2.70 -24.56 23.58
C PRO A 6 3.07 -23.14 24.02
N LEU A 7 2.82 -22.17 23.14
CA LEU A 7 2.91 -20.75 23.43
C LEU A 7 1.92 -20.41 24.57
N ARG A 8 2.43 -19.90 25.67
CA ARG A 8 1.59 -19.38 26.76
C ARG A 8 0.86 -18.14 26.26
N ALA A 9 -0.47 -18.21 26.26
CA ALA A 9 -1.34 -17.07 26.17
C ALA A 9 -1.29 -16.33 27.52
N GLU A 10 -0.50 -15.28 27.63
CA GLU A 10 -0.66 -14.32 28.70
C GLU A 10 -1.64 -13.26 28.22
N ALA A 11 -2.83 -13.34 28.81
CA ALA A 11 -3.86 -12.34 28.70
C ALA A 11 -3.44 -11.11 29.49
N MET A 12 -3.23 -9.99 28.81
CA MET A 12 -3.41 -8.67 29.39
C MET A 12 -4.24 -7.84 28.43
N SER A 13 -5.54 -7.81 28.73
CA SER A 13 -6.49 -6.84 28.22
C SER A 13 -6.21 -5.50 28.88
N GLU A 14 -5.34 -4.68 28.29
CA GLU A 14 -5.42 -3.25 28.47
C GLU A 14 -6.06 -2.66 27.21
N ALA A 15 -7.23 -2.07 27.40
CA ALA A 15 -7.88 -1.27 26.38
C ALA A 15 -6.89 -0.17 25.97
N LEU A 16 -6.42 -0.19 24.73
CA LEU A 16 -5.56 0.84 24.17
C LEU A 16 -6.28 2.19 24.24
N PRO A 17 -5.57 3.28 24.58
CA PRO A 17 -6.18 4.61 24.59
C PRO A 17 -6.76 4.91 23.21
N SER A 18 -7.97 5.44 23.21
CA SER A 18 -8.69 5.89 22.01
C SER A 18 -7.82 6.87 21.22
N GLY A 19 -7.44 6.48 19.99
CA GLY A 19 -6.75 7.33 19.03
C GLY A 19 -5.22 7.17 19.04
N ARG A 20 -4.72 6.04 18.50
CA ARG A 20 -3.30 5.92 18.18
C ARG A 20 -2.97 6.82 17.00
N ALA A 21 -2.21 7.88 17.22
CA ALA A 21 -1.75 8.76 16.14
C ALA A 21 -0.46 8.21 15.51
N VAL A 22 -0.40 8.21 14.17
CA VAL A 22 0.79 7.84 13.40
C VAL A 22 1.08 8.88 12.33
N VAL A 23 2.35 9.16 12.10
CA VAL A 23 2.79 10.01 11.00
C VAL A 23 2.78 9.20 9.71
N LEU A 24 2.14 9.68 8.65
CA LEU A 24 2.17 9.04 7.33
C LEU A 24 3.30 9.60 6.49
N ALA A 25 4.35 8.81 6.28
CA ALA A 25 5.52 9.15 5.49
C ALA A 25 5.21 9.05 3.98
N SER A 26 4.42 9.99 3.49
CA SER A 26 4.05 10.10 2.07
C SER A 26 3.77 11.54 1.67
N ARG A 27 4.17 11.91 0.44
CA ARG A 27 3.82 13.17 -0.22
C ARG A 27 2.80 12.96 -1.36
N ASN A 28 2.43 11.71 -1.63
CA ASN A 28 1.43 11.39 -2.66
C ASN A 28 0.02 11.66 -2.12
N ALA A 29 -0.65 12.68 -2.68
CA ALA A 29 -1.97 13.11 -2.23
C ALA A 29 -3.04 11.99 -2.31
N HIS A 30 -3.01 11.17 -3.36
CA HIS A 30 -3.95 10.07 -3.51
C HIS A 30 -3.74 8.99 -2.44
N LYS A 31 -2.49 8.63 -2.15
CA LYS A 31 -2.17 7.67 -1.09
C LYS A 31 -2.60 8.20 0.28
N ILE A 32 -2.39 9.49 0.55
CA ILE A 32 -2.79 10.13 1.82
C ILE A 32 -4.30 10.05 2.01
N ILE A 33 -5.09 10.35 0.98
CA ILE A 33 -6.55 10.27 1.04
C ILE A 33 -7.02 8.84 1.31
N GLU A 34 -6.50 7.87 0.57
CA GLU A 34 -6.85 6.45 0.76
C GLU A 34 -6.44 5.94 2.15
N MET A 35 -5.23 6.27 2.62
CA MET A 35 -4.75 5.84 3.94
C MET A 35 -5.61 6.40 5.07
N LYS A 36 -5.98 7.69 5.02
CA LYS A 36 -6.89 8.28 6.01
C LYS A 36 -8.23 7.56 6.02
N ARG A 37 -8.85 7.38 4.85
CA ARG A 37 -10.15 6.71 4.71
C ARG A 37 -10.13 5.28 5.25
N LEU A 38 -9.01 4.56 5.10
CA LEU A 38 -8.85 3.18 5.55
C LEU A 38 -8.51 3.04 7.04
N LEU A 39 -7.77 3.99 7.62
CA LEU A 39 -7.27 3.93 8.99
C LEU A 39 -8.20 4.57 10.01
N GLU A 40 -8.91 5.65 9.64
CA GLU A 40 -9.86 6.33 10.54
C GLU A 40 -10.95 5.41 11.12
N PRO A 41 -11.59 4.50 10.33
CA PRO A 41 -12.57 3.56 10.88
C PRO A 41 -11.99 2.58 11.90
N ALA A 42 -10.67 2.35 11.85
CA ALA A 42 -9.94 1.54 12.82
C ALA A 42 -9.47 2.34 14.05
N GLY A 43 -9.87 3.60 14.19
CA GLY A 43 -9.48 4.46 15.31
C GLY A 43 -8.03 4.93 15.26
N ILE A 44 -7.36 4.82 14.11
CA ILE A 44 -5.99 5.28 13.91
C ILE A 44 -6.01 6.66 13.27
N VAL A 45 -5.47 7.64 13.98
CA VAL A 45 -5.36 9.02 13.50
C VAL A 45 -4.12 9.16 12.62
N VAL A 46 -4.32 9.56 11.36
CA VAL A 46 -3.24 9.78 10.41
C VAL A 46 -2.83 11.24 10.40
N GLU A 47 -1.60 11.50 10.84
CA GLU A 47 -1.02 12.83 10.80
C GLU A 47 -0.14 13.02 9.55
N PRO A 48 -0.11 14.23 9.00
CA PRO A 48 0.73 14.53 7.85
C PRO A 48 2.21 14.49 8.22
N LEU A 49 3.05 14.11 7.27
CA LEU A 49 4.51 14.27 7.39
C LEU A 49 4.85 15.76 7.44
N PRO A 50 5.62 16.24 8.43
CA PRO A 50 6.10 17.62 8.50
C PRO A 50 6.85 18.02 7.21
N ASP A 51 6.74 19.30 6.84
CA ASP A 51 7.29 19.78 5.56
C ASP A 51 8.82 19.73 5.49
N ASP A 52 9.47 19.83 6.64
CA ASP A 52 10.92 19.79 6.83
C ASP A 52 11.53 18.38 6.83
N VAL A 53 10.70 17.33 6.84
CA VAL A 53 11.18 15.94 6.76
C VAL A 53 11.35 15.54 5.29
N GLU A 54 12.58 15.22 4.90
CA GLU A 54 12.91 14.70 3.57
C GLU A 54 12.87 13.17 3.56
N LEU A 55 12.03 12.61 2.68
CA LEU A 55 11.97 11.16 2.51
C LEU A 55 13.11 10.67 1.61
N PRO A 56 13.68 9.49 1.91
CA PRO A 56 14.69 8.88 1.07
C PRO A 56 14.12 8.50 -0.31
N PRO A 57 15.00 8.37 -1.34
CA PRO A 57 14.59 7.90 -2.65
C PRO A 57 14.10 6.45 -2.57
N GLU A 58 13.10 6.09 -3.40
CA GLU A 58 12.56 4.73 -3.49
C GLU A 58 13.39 3.89 -4.48
N ASP A 59 14.66 3.61 -4.14
CA ASP A 59 15.60 2.85 -4.96
C ASP A 59 15.93 1.47 -4.41
N GLY A 60 15.28 1.08 -3.33
CA GLY A 60 15.39 -0.24 -2.73
C GLY A 60 14.92 -1.37 -3.66
N PRO A 61 15.43 -2.59 -3.46
CA PRO A 61 15.14 -3.73 -4.32
C PRO A 61 13.71 -4.26 -4.19
N THR A 62 13.03 -3.97 -3.08
CA THR A 62 11.66 -4.42 -2.81
C THR A 62 10.77 -3.29 -2.29
N PHE A 63 9.45 -3.49 -2.43
CA PHE A 63 8.46 -2.58 -1.82
C PHE A 63 8.63 -2.48 -0.29
N ALA A 64 9.02 -3.59 0.37
CA ALA A 64 9.23 -3.60 1.81
C ALA A 64 10.41 -2.73 2.22
N ASP A 65 11.52 -2.77 1.48
CA ASP A 65 12.71 -1.96 1.77
C ASP A 65 12.39 -0.47 1.65
N ASN A 66 11.70 -0.08 0.57
CA ASN A 66 11.30 1.32 0.36
C ASN A 66 10.32 1.81 1.43
N ALA A 67 9.30 1.01 1.76
CA ALA A 67 8.33 1.36 2.80
C ALA A 67 9.01 1.50 4.17
N LEU A 68 9.86 0.52 4.54
CA LEU A 68 10.53 0.53 5.84
C LEU A 68 11.47 1.73 5.97
N GLN A 69 12.26 2.02 4.96
CA GLN A 69 13.20 3.13 4.97
C GLN A 69 12.48 4.48 5.13
N LYS A 70 11.34 4.69 4.45
CA LYS A 70 10.53 5.90 4.63
C LYS A 70 9.93 6.01 6.03
N ALA A 71 9.42 4.90 6.57
CA ALA A 71 8.85 4.90 7.92
C ALA A 71 9.91 5.14 9.00
N GLN A 72 11.11 4.55 8.85
CA GLN A 72 12.26 4.78 9.74
C GLN A 72 12.69 6.24 9.74
N THR A 73 12.83 6.85 8.56
CA THR A 73 13.17 8.27 8.42
C THR A 73 12.13 9.14 9.12
N ALA A 74 10.86 8.95 8.84
CA ALA A 74 9.79 9.74 9.45
C ALA A 74 9.74 9.56 10.98
N ALA A 75 9.91 8.33 11.48
CA ALA A 75 9.93 8.05 12.91
C ALA A 75 11.13 8.71 13.61
N ALA A 76 12.31 8.62 13.00
CA ALA A 76 13.53 9.23 13.55
C ALA A 76 13.45 10.76 13.62
N ASP A 77 12.96 11.40 12.55
CA ASP A 77 12.92 12.86 12.46
C ASP A 77 11.78 13.47 13.31
N THR A 78 10.67 12.74 13.47
CA THR A 78 9.52 13.24 14.25
C THR A 78 9.51 12.78 15.71
N GLY A 79 10.29 11.75 16.08
CA GLY A 79 10.22 11.11 17.40
C GLY A 79 8.87 10.44 17.66
N ARG A 80 8.13 10.01 16.64
CA ARG A 80 6.75 9.52 16.73
C ARG A 80 6.55 8.27 15.92
N PRO A 81 5.57 7.40 16.29
CA PRO A 81 5.22 6.28 15.45
C PRO A 81 4.88 6.73 14.04
N ALA A 82 5.46 6.08 13.05
CA ALA A 82 5.28 6.40 11.64
C ALA A 82 4.88 5.17 10.82
N ILE A 83 4.13 5.43 9.77
CA ILE A 83 3.80 4.43 8.74
C ILE A 83 4.19 4.96 7.37
N ALA A 84 4.59 4.04 6.49
CA ALA A 84 4.82 4.35 5.07
C ALA A 84 4.37 3.18 4.22
N ASP A 85 3.81 3.47 3.03
CA ASP A 85 3.58 2.44 2.04
C ASP A 85 4.54 2.61 0.85
N ASP A 86 4.97 1.49 0.30
CA ASP A 86 5.39 1.41 -1.08
C ASP A 86 4.54 0.38 -1.81
N SER A 87 4.11 0.73 -3.01
CA SER A 87 3.11 -0.04 -3.74
C SER A 87 3.27 0.11 -5.24
N GLY A 88 2.89 -0.92 -5.95
CA GLY A 88 2.95 -0.90 -7.40
C GLY A 88 2.16 -2.04 -8.04
N ILE A 89 2.27 -2.12 -9.35
CA ILE A 89 1.63 -3.14 -10.17
C ILE A 89 2.68 -4.09 -10.76
N GLU A 90 2.34 -5.35 -10.84
CA GLU A 90 3.14 -6.39 -11.47
C GLU A 90 2.34 -7.02 -12.60
N ALA A 91 2.95 -7.17 -13.76
CA ALA A 91 2.37 -7.85 -14.91
C ALA A 91 3.10 -9.19 -15.17
N ALA A 92 2.37 -10.29 -15.12
CA ALA A 92 2.95 -11.62 -15.32
C ALA A 92 3.61 -11.75 -16.71
N ALA A 93 3.00 -11.15 -17.75
CA ALA A 93 3.53 -11.14 -19.11
C ALA A 93 4.86 -10.39 -19.24
N LEU A 94 5.18 -9.51 -18.29
CA LEU A 94 6.43 -8.73 -18.24
C LEU A 94 7.40 -9.25 -17.16
N GLY A 95 7.24 -10.49 -16.71
CA GLY A 95 8.09 -11.09 -15.68
C GLY A 95 8.02 -10.38 -14.31
N GLY A 96 6.89 -9.73 -14.00
CA GLY A 96 6.67 -8.96 -12.78
C GLY A 96 6.95 -7.46 -12.91
N ALA A 97 7.49 -6.99 -14.04
CA ALA A 97 7.61 -5.55 -14.26
C ALA A 97 6.19 -4.93 -14.40
N PRO A 98 6.04 -3.63 -14.03
CA PRO A 98 7.05 -2.69 -13.55
C PRO A 98 7.49 -2.88 -12.08
N GLY A 99 6.71 -3.55 -11.21
CA GLY A 99 7.10 -3.81 -9.82
C GLY A 99 7.40 -2.52 -9.06
N VAL A 100 8.53 -2.46 -8.34
CA VAL A 100 8.99 -1.25 -7.58
C VAL A 100 9.23 -0.02 -8.46
N ARG A 101 9.21 -0.18 -9.78
CA ARG A 101 9.33 0.92 -10.73
C ARG A 101 8.00 1.45 -11.25
N SER A 102 6.88 1.07 -10.64
CA SER A 102 5.54 1.42 -11.11
C SER A 102 5.35 2.93 -11.31
N ALA A 103 5.82 3.75 -10.39
CA ALA A 103 5.69 5.22 -10.49
C ALA A 103 6.63 5.85 -11.54
N ARG A 104 7.60 5.10 -12.06
CA ARG A 104 8.62 5.57 -13.03
C ARG A 104 8.83 4.58 -14.18
N PHE A 105 7.81 3.82 -14.52
CA PHE A 105 7.90 2.76 -15.55
C PHE A 105 8.24 3.31 -16.93
N ALA A 106 7.65 4.44 -17.30
CA ALA A 106 7.95 5.13 -18.55
C ALA A 106 9.13 6.11 -18.47
N GLY A 107 9.75 6.24 -17.28
CA GLY A 107 10.90 7.10 -17.05
C GLY A 107 10.85 7.81 -15.69
N PRO A 108 11.95 8.45 -15.25
CA PRO A 108 12.05 9.04 -13.91
C PRO A 108 11.04 10.15 -13.60
N GLN A 109 10.56 10.85 -14.63
CA GLN A 109 9.57 11.94 -14.51
C GLN A 109 8.27 11.62 -15.22
N ALA A 110 7.98 10.34 -15.44
CA ALA A 110 6.76 9.92 -16.13
C ALA A 110 5.52 10.24 -15.29
N THR A 111 4.48 10.69 -15.97
CA THR A 111 3.16 10.84 -15.38
C THR A 111 2.49 9.48 -15.22
N ASP A 112 1.44 9.40 -14.39
CA ASP A 112 0.60 8.20 -14.25
C ASP A 112 0.09 7.74 -15.62
N GLU A 113 -0.34 8.67 -16.47
CA GLU A 113 -0.82 8.39 -17.82
C GLU A 113 0.25 7.72 -18.68
N GLN A 114 1.48 8.26 -18.70
CA GLN A 114 2.59 7.69 -19.47
C GLN A 114 2.97 6.28 -19.00
N ASN A 115 2.93 6.06 -17.67
CA ASN A 115 3.19 4.74 -17.09
C ASN A 115 2.10 3.73 -17.49
N LEU A 116 0.84 4.16 -17.45
CA LEU A 116 -0.31 3.35 -17.85
C LEU A 116 -0.25 3.01 -19.35
N GLU A 117 -0.01 3.99 -20.22
CA GLU A 117 0.12 3.80 -21.67
C GLU A 117 1.21 2.79 -22.00
N LYS A 118 2.36 2.88 -21.32
CA LYS A 118 3.45 1.94 -21.49
C LYS A 118 3.05 0.52 -21.11
N LEU A 119 2.33 0.35 -19.99
CA LEU A 119 1.84 -0.97 -19.57
C LEU A 119 0.90 -1.57 -20.63
N VAL A 120 -0.03 -0.78 -21.14
CA VAL A 120 -1.00 -1.22 -22.17
C VAL A 120 -0.28 -1.56 -23.49
N LEU A 121 0.79 -0.85 -23.82
CA LEU A 121 1.57 -1.10 -25.04
C LEU A 121 2.39 -2.40 -24.94
N GLU A 122 2.97 -2.67 -23.77
CA GLU A 122 3.92 -3.78 -23.60
C GLU A 122 3.26 -5.08 -23.16
N ALA A 123 2.15 -5.03 -22.41
CA ALA A 123 1.46 -6.21 -21.94
C ALA A 123 0.25 -6.55 -22.81
N PRO A 124 0.08 -7.81 -23.25
CA PRO A 124 -1.12 -8.24 -23.98
C PRO A 124 -2.39 -8.01 -23.15
N ALA A 125 -3.51 -7.74 -23.83
CA ALA A 125 -4.81 -7.67 -23.17
C ALA A 125 -5.12 -8.98 -22.41
N ASP A 126 -5.88 -8.88 -21.34
CA ASP A 126 -6.19 -9.98 -20.41
C ASP A 126 -4.96 -10.56 -19.67
N SER A 127 -3.78 -9.95 -19.80
CA SER A 127 -2.60 -10.33 -19.01
C SER A 127 -2.91 -10.29 -17.52
N ARG A 128 -2.43 -11.29 -16.77
CA ARG A 128 -2.57 -11.31 -15.32
C ARG A 128 -1.76 -10.17 -14.70
N LEU A 129 -2.45 -9.41 -13.88
CA LEU A 129 -1.89 -8.30 -13.13
C LEU A 129 -2.06 -8.54 -11.62
N ARG A 130 -1.19 -7.92 -10.84
CA ARG A 130 -1.31 -7.88 -9.39
C ARG A 130 -0.86 -6.52 -8.88
N TYR A 131 -1.71 -5.85 -8.13
CA TYR A 131 -1.27 -4.77 -7.26
C TYR A 131 -0.66 -5.33 -5.97
N VAL A 132 0.42 -4.72 -5.50
CA VAL A 132 1.09 -5.07 -4.25
C VAL A 132 1.26 -3.81 -3.42
N CYS A 133 1.06 -3.93 -2.11
CA CYS A 133 1.37 -2.90 -1.12
C CYS A 133 2.20 -3.52 0.01
N ALA A 134 3.34 -2.92 0.32
CA ALA A 134 4.04 -3.09 1.57
C ALA A 134 3.77 -1.86 2.44
N LEU A 135 3.23 -2.06 3.63
CA LEU A 135 2.94 -1.02 4.62
C LEU A 135 3.85 -1.25 5.82
N ALA A 136 4.82 -0.38 6.02
CA ALA A 136 5.72 -0.42 7.15
C ALA A 136 5.15 0.40 8.32
N TYR A 137 5.40 -0.07 9.54
CA TYR A 137 5.17 0.62 10.81
C TYR A 137 6.48 0.65 11.58
N VAL A 138 6.84 1.81 12.11
CA VAL A 138 8.01 2.02 12.97
C VAL A 138 7.60 2.84 14.16
N ASP A 139 7.95 2.36 15.36
CA ASP A 139 7.73 3.07 16.63
C ASP A 139 9.09 3.32 17.29
N PRO A 140 9.57 4.57 17.36
CA PRO A 140 10.88 4.89 17.88
C PRO A 140 10.99 4.69 19.40
N ASP A 141 9.87 4.74 20.13
CA ASP A 141 9.87 4.58 21.59
C ASP A 141 10.05 3.11 22.01
N SER A 142 9.36 2.20 21.32
CA SER A 142 9.45 0.76 21.58
C SER A 142 10.53 0.06 20.76
N GLY A 143 11.03 0.67 19.69
CA GLY A 143 11.91 0.06 18.70
C GLY A 143 11.20 -0.99 17.82
N GLU A 144 9.88 -1.01 17.83
CA GLU A 144 9.10 -1.97 17.02
C GLU A 144 9.11 -1.56 15.55
N GLU A 145 9.47 -2.51 14.69
CA GLU A 145 9.41 -2.38 13.22
C GLU A 145 8.64 -3.55 12.63
N ARG A 146 7.64 -3.27 11.79
CA ARG A 146 6.82 -4.29 11.12
C ARG A 146 6.50 -3.89 9.70
N VAL A 147 6.39 -4.89 8.83
CA VAL A 147 5.89 -4.70 7.46
C VAL A 147 4.69 -5.62 7.24
N PHE A 148 3.61 -5.03 6.75
CA PHE A 148 2.37 -5.70 6.42
C PHE A 148 2.19 -5.68 4.90
N PHE A 149 1.72 -6.80 4.35
CA PHE A 149 1.52 -6.92 2.92
C PHE A 149 0.04 -7.04 2.58
N GLY A 150 -0.31 -6.48 1.43
CA GLY A 150 -1.59 -6.70 0.80
C GLY A 150 -1.42 -6.79 -0.71
N ASP A 151 -2.22 -7.62 -1.34
CA ASP A 151 -2.28 -7.72 -2.79
C ASP A 151 -3.72 -7.68 -3.30
N CYS A 152 -3.87 -7.29 -4.54
CA CYS A 152 -5.13 -7.39 -5.28
C CYS A 152 -4.81 -7.95 -6.66
N ARG A 153 -5.40 -9.10 -6.98
CA ARG A 153 -5.20 -9.78 -8.26
C ARG A 153 -6.25 -9.34 -9.26
N GLY A 154 -5.84 -9.35 -10.53
CA GLY A 154 -6.71 -8.94 -11.60
C GLY A 154 -6.10 -9.22 -12.96
N ARG A 155 -6.60 -8.51 -13.96
CA ARG A 155 -6.13 -8.58 -15.33
C ARG A 155 -6.12 -7.21 -16.00
N LEU A 156 -5.36 -7.11 -17.08
CA LEU A 156 -5.33 -5.92 -17.92
C LEU A 156 -6.64 -5.81 -18.70
N ALA A 157 -7.33 -4.70 -18.54
CA ALA A 157 -8.55 -4.40 -19.29
C ALA A 157 -8.26 -4.32 -20.79
N ARG A 158 -9.22 -4.72 -21.60
CA ARG A 158 -9.16 -4.56 -23.07
C ARG A 158 -9.37 -3.12 -23.50
N VAL A 159 -10.14 -2.39 -22.72
CA VAL A 159 -10.47 -0.98 -22.93
C VAL A 159 -10.32 -0.26 -21.61
N ARG A 160 -9.69 0.89 -21.66
CA ARG A 160 -9.59 1.80 -20.51
C ARG A 160 -10.98 2.32 -20.14
N ALA A 161 -11.32 2.30 -18.85
CA ALA A 161 -12.60 2.76 -18.34
C ALA A 161 -12.49 3.37 -16.93
N GLY A 162 -13.45 4.25 -16.58
CA GLY A 162 -13.52 4.90 -15.28
C GLY A 162 -12.58 6.10 -15.13
N SER A 163 -12.77 6.83 -14.06
CA SER A 163 -12.00 8.05 -13.73
C SER A 163 -11.67 8.17 -12.24
N ASN A 164 -12.10 7.20 -11.42
CA ASN A 164 -11.77 7.19 -10.01
C ASN A 164 -10.36 6.62 -9.76
N GLY A 165 -9.80 6.90 -8.59
CA GLY A 165 -8.50 6.41 -8.21
C GLY A 165 -7.36 7.13 -8.93
N PHE A 166 -6.25 6.40 -9.19
CA PHE A 166 -5.04 6.94 -9.80
C PHE A 166 -4.16 5.84 -10.41
N GLY A 167 -3.11 6.24 -11.11
CA GLY A 167 -2.13 5.31 -11.68
C GLY A 167 -2.76 4.36 -12.70
N TYR A 168 -2.67 3.07 -12.45
CA TYR A 168 -3.12 2.03 -13.38
C TYR A 168 -4.57 1.60 -13.18
N ASP A 169 -5.32 2.24 -12.28
CA ASP A 169 -6.71 1.88 -11.99
C ASP A 169 -7.62 1.80 -13.22
N PRO A 170 -7.51 2.70 -14.23
CA PRO A 170 -8.36 2.67 -15.42
C PRO A 170 -8.17 1.45 -16.33
N VAL A 171 -7.11 0.67 -16.13
CA VAL A 171 -6.82 -0.54 -16.93
C VAL A 171 -6.71 -1.81 -16.09
N PHE A 172 -6.95 -1.74 -14.80
CA PHE A 172 -6.91 -2.88 -13.89
C PHE A 172 -8.32 -3.38 -13.58
N VAL A 173 -8.67 -4.58 -14.04
CA VAL A 173 -9.92 -5.27 -13.69
C VAL A 173 -9.65 -6.23 -12.56
N PRO A 174 -10.15 -5.97 -11.32
CA PRO A 174 -9.91 -6.85 -10.18
C PRO A 174 -10.73 -8.14 -10.27
N ASP A 175 -10.12 -9.27 -9.92
CA ASP A 175 -10.82 -10.55 -9.87
C ASP A 175 -11.93 -10.57 -8.82
N ALA A 176 -11.78 -9.78 -7.76
CA ALA A 176 -12.67 -9.79 -6.61
C ALA A 176 -14.07 -9.22 -6.90
N THR A 177 -14.24 -8.42 -7.94
CA THR A 177 -15.56 -7.91 -8.33
C THR A 177 -16.41 -8.95 -9.05
N GLY A 178 -15.76 -9.90 -9.72
CA GLY A 178 -16.45 -10.92 -10.54
C GLY A 178 -17.11 -10.38 -11.79
N ASP A 179 -16.84 -9.12 -12.15
CA ASP A 179 -17.32 -8.44 -13.36
C ASP A 179 -16.14 -7.84 -14.16
N ASP A 180 -16.43 -7.08 -15.20
CA ASP A 180 -15.42 -6.50 -16.09
C ASP A 180 -15.09 -5.02 -15.76
N ARG A 181 -15.64 -4.48 -14.67
CA ARG A 181 -15.33 -3.10 -14.25
C ARG A 181 -13.86 -2.98 -13.86
N THR A 182 -13.26 -1.90 -14.31
CA THR A 182 -11.92 -1.52 -13.86
C THR A 182 -11.96 -0.98 -12.42
N MET A 183 -10.80 -0.93 -11.77
CA MET A 183 -10.67 -0.33 -10.45
C MET A 183 -11.14 1.13 -10.43
N ALA A 184 -10.96 1.86 -11.56
CA ALA A 184 -11.40 3.24 -11.71
C ALA A 184 -12.91 3.44 -11.94
N GLU A 185 -13.66 2.37 -12.16
CA GLU A 185 -15.13 2.38 -12.22
C GLU A 185 -15.79 2.05 -10.89
N LEU A 186 -15.01 1.63 -9.90
CA LEU A 186 -15.50 1.32 -8.57
C LEU A 186 -15.71 2.59 -7.73
N ALA A 187 -16.75 2.59 -6.90
CA ALA A 187 -16.85 3.58 -5.85
C ALA A 187 -15.76 3.35 -4.80
N ASP A 188 -15.43 4.39 -4.03
CA ASP A 188 -14.41 4.35 -2.99
C ASP A 188 -14.60 3.18 -2.02
N ALA A 189 -15.82 2.95 -1.55
CA ALA A 189 -16.13 1.86 -0.62
C ALA A 189 -15.93 0.46 -1.25
N GLU A 190 -16.22 0.30 -2.54
CA GLU A 190 -15.98 -0.95 -3.26
C GLU A 190 -14.48 -1.20 -3.40
N LYS A 191 -13.71 -0.17 -3.79
CA LYS A 191 -12.24 -0.23 -3.88
C LYS A 191 -11.61 -0.55 -2.52
N ASP A 192 -12.07 0.10 -1.44
CA ASP A 192 -11.58 -0.11 -0.08
C ASP A 192 -11.87 -1.51 0.45
N ALA A 193 -12.89 -2.19 -0.07
CA ALA A 193 -13.16 -3.57 0.29
C ALA A 193 -12.11 -4.55 -0.22
N ILE A 194 -11.52 -4.30 -1.40
CA ILE A 194 -10.71 -5.28 -2.16
C ILE A 194 -9.28 -4.85 -2.46
N SER A 195 -8.92 -3.58 -2.26
CA SER A 195 -7.62 -3.07 -2.69
C SER A 195 -6.45 -3.65 -1.89
N HIS A 196 -5.29 -3.71 -2.55
CA HIS A 196 -4.01 -4.12 -1.95
C HIS A 196 -3.68 -3.29 -0.71
N ARG A 197 -3.88 -1.95 -0.76
CA ARG A 197 -3.64 -1.05 0.38
C ARG A 197 -4.58 -1.35 1.54
N ALA A 198 -5.85 -1.61 1.26
CA ALA A 198 -6.82 -1.98 2.28
C ALA A 198 -6.48 -3.31 2.97
N HIS A 199 -5.95 -4.29 2.22
CA HIS A 199 -5.49 -5.55 2.80
C HIS A 199 -4.31 -5.34 3.76
N ALA A 200 -3.31 -4.52 3.39
CA ALA A 200 -2.18 -4.18 4.25
C ALA A 200 -2.61 -3.41 5.50
N VAL A 201 -3.49 -2.40 5.34
CA VAL A 201 -4.05 -1.63 6.46
C VAL A 201 -4.83 -2.52 7.44
N ARG A 202 -5.68 -3.44 6.94
CA ARG A 202 -6.39 -4.37 7.82
C ARG A 202 -5.43 -5.30 8.58
N ALA A 203 -4.30 -5.68 7.99
CA ALA A 203 -3.29 -6.46 8.68
C ALA A 203 -2.61 -5.65 9.78
N LEU A 204 -2.24 -4.39 9.53
CA LEU A 204 -1.73 -3.45 10.52
C LEU A 204 -2.73 -3.25 11.67
N ALA A 205 -4.01 -2.93 11.36
CA ALA A 205 -5.03 -2.68 12.37
C ALA A 205 -5.24 -3.90 13.28
N ARG A 206 -5.32 -5.11 12.70
CA ARG A 206 -5.39 -6.35 13.50
C ARG A 206 -4.20 -6.55 14.41
N TRP A 207 -3.00 -6.22 13.96
CA TRP A 207 -1.79 -6.33 14.78
C TRP A 207 -1.77 -5.30 15.90
N LEU A 208 -2.18 -4.07 15.63
CA LEU A 208 -2.35 -3.01 16.65
C LEU A 208 -3.48 -3.31 17.64
N ARG A 209 -4.31 -4.33 17.37
CA ARG A 209 -5.49 -4.70 18.19
C ARG A 209 -6.51 -3.57 18.34
N VAL A 210 -6.78 -2.87 17.27
CA VAL A 210 -7.82 -1.84 17.14
C VAL A 210 -8.95 -2.33 16.23
#